data_97d0e1b97d8fb9856f0afe874e784ae6
#
_entry.id   97d0e1b97d8fb9856f0afe874e784ae6
#
_cell.length_a   1.000
_cell.length_b   1.000
_cell.length_c   1.000
_cell.angle_alpha   90.00
_cell.angle_beta   90.00
_cell.angle_gamma   90.00
#
_symmetry.space_group_name_H-M   'P 1'
#
loop_
_entity.id
_entity.type
_entity.pdbx_description
1 polymer ?
#
loop_
_entity_poly.entity_id
_entity_poly.type
_entity_poly.pdbx_seq_one_letter_code
_entity_poly.pdbx_strand_id
1 'polypeptide(L)'
;LGIEKFSREVEEEWKQMDGGGLTLDHSVIDEVRSRFSYPAYEKLPHMPDELKQAAHDPLFERWRKNSVFPHKVQGYSIVVLSLKPVGGPPGDATAEQMDAVADLADRYSFGEIRVGHEQNLALPHVAKRDLPQLFKALDRLGLATPNVNLVTDIIACPGLDYCSLANARSIPIAQELTRRFANHDTADLIGRLHINISGCINACGHHHVG
;
A
#
# COMPACT_ATOMS: atom_id res chain seq x y z
N LEU A 1 0.56 37.17 -11.24
CA LEU A 1 1.62 37.31 -12.27
C LEU A 1 1.11 37.01 -13.70
N GLY A 2 0.17 36.13 -13.90
CA GLY A 2 -0.24 35.57 -15.19
C GLY A 2 0.74 34.48 -15.68
N ILE A 3 0.17 33.51 -16.41
CA ILE A 3 0.91 32.30 -16.80
C ILE A 3 2.08 32.60 -17.73
N GLU A 4 1.91 33.53 -18.64
CA GLU A 4 2.97 33.91 -19.62
C GLU A 4 4.20 34.53 -18.94
N LYS A 5 3.97 35.43 -17.97
CA LYS A 5 5.07 36.03 -17.22
C LYS A 5 5.76 34.98 -16.34
N PHE A 6 5.00 34.14 -15.65
CA PHE A 6 5.54 33.06 -14.81
C PHE A 6 6.40 32.10 -15.64
N SER A 7 5.88 31.62 -16.79
CA SER A 7 6.62 30.71 -17.66
C SER A 7 7.92 31.34 -18.15
N ARG A 8 7.90 32.60 -18.56
CA ARG A 8 9.10 33.29 -19.01
C ARG A 8 10.16 33.40 -17.89
N GLU A 9 9.76 33.80 -16.67
CA GLU A 9 10.68 33.89 -15.53
C GLU A 9 11.29 32.53 -15.18
N VAL A 10 10.51 31.45 -15.23
CA VAL A 10 11.02 30.09 -15.02
C VAL A 10 12.02 29.69 -16.11
N GLU A 11 11.73 29.98 -17.38
CA GLU A 11 12.61 29.69 -18.50
C GLU A 11 13.92 30.48 -18.43
N GLU A 12 13.88 31.73 -18.01
CA GLU A 12 15.04 32.58 -17.84
C GLU A 12 15.97 32.04 -16.72
N GLU A 13 15.41 31.65 -15.59
CA GLU A 13 16.18 31.02 -14.50
C GLU A 13 16.75 29.65 -14.92
N TRP A 14 15.95 28.83 -15.59
CA TRP A 14 16.39 27.52 -16.08
C TRP A 14 17.60 27.63 -17.00
N LYS A 15 17.60 28.59 -17.95
CA LYS A 15 18.74 28.81 -18.89
C LYS A 15 20.04 29.13 -18.18
N GLN A 16 20.00 29.74 -16.97
CA GLN A 16 21.20 30.02 -16.21
C GLN A 16 21.74 28.78 -15.49
N MET A 17 20.87 27.81 -15.20
CA MET A 17 21.21 26.59 -14.47
C MET A 17 21.48 25.39 -15.43
N ASP A 18 21.05 25.49 -16.68
CA ASP A 18 21.16 24.40 -17.67
C ASP A 18 22.65 24.09 -17.96
N GLY A 19 23.00 22.79 -17.86
CA GLY A 19 24.37 22.32 -18.01
C GLY A 19 25.28 22.56 -16.79
N GLY A 20 24.76 23.10 -15.70
CA GLY A 20 25.49 23.30 -14.43
C GLY A 20 25.53 22.05 -13.54
N GLY A 21 25.87 22.24 -12.26
CA GLY A 21 26.00 21.18 -11.25
C GLY A 21 24.72 20.40 -10.94
N LEU A 22 23.57 20.77 -11.51
CA LEU A 22 22.28 20.07 -11.39
C LEU A 22 22.07 19.03 -12.51
N THR A 23 22.94 18.98 -13.51
CA THR A 23 22.88 17.96 -14.56
C THR A 23 23.29 16.60 -13.98
N LEU A 24 22.39 15.61 -14.07
CA LEU A 24 22.69 14.25 -13.61
C LEU A 24 23.66 13.57 -14.58
N ASP A 25 24.69 12.93 -14.04
CA ASP A 25 25.57 12.06 -14.79
C ASP A 25 24.80 10.86 -15.36
N HIS A 26 25.14 10.43 -16.58
CA HIS A 26 24.51 9.28 -17.21
C HIS A 26 24.67 8.00 -16.39
N SER A 27 25.78 7.84 -15.67
CA SER A 27 26.00 6.71 -14.77
C SER A 27 24.97 6.65 -13.64
N VAL A 28 24.58 7.80 -13.06
CA VAL A 28 23.53 7.90 -12.04
C VAL A 28 22.16 7.53 -12.63
N ILE A 29 21.88 8.01 -13.84
CA ILE A 29 20.62 7.67 -14.53
C ILE A 29 20.54 6.17 -14.80
N ASP A 30 21.63 5.55 -15.27
CA ASP A 30 21.67 4.13 -15.58
C ASP A 30 21.61 3.27 -14.31
N GLU A 31 22.24 3.70 -13.21
CA GLU A 31 22.10 3.04 -11.90
C GLU A 31 20.65 3.07 -11.44
N VAL A 32 19.97 4.22 -11.50
CA VAL A 32 18.54 4.32 -11.11
C VAL A 32 17.69 3.44 -12.01
N ARG A 33 17.89 3.46 -13.33
CA ARG A 33 17.16 2.59 -14.27
C ARG A 33 17.32 1.10 -13.96
N SER A 34 18.52 0.67 -13.57
CA SER A 34 18.77 -0.74 -13.24
C SER A 34 17.94 -1.25 -12.08
N ARG A 35 17.58 -0.37 -11.13
CA ARG A 35 16.72 -0.69 -9.98
C ARG A 35 15.26 -0.92 -10.36
N PHE A 36 14.83 -0.50 -11.55
CA PHE A 36 13.47 -0.68 -12.08
C PHE A 36 13.42 -1.78 -13.16
N SER A 37 14.42 -2.67 -13.22
CA SER A 37 14.39 -3.83 -14.11
C SER A 37 13.34 -4.84 -13.62
N TYR A 38 12.67 -5.49 -14.58
CA TYR A 38 11.73 -6.56 -14.22
C TYR A 38 12.46 -7.75 -13.62
N PRO A 39 11.90 -8.39 -12.57
CA PRO A 39 12.43 -9.65 -12.04
C PRO A 39 12.49 -10.75 -13.09
N ALA A 40 13.36 -11.73 -12.88
CA ALA A 40 13.44 -12.95 -13.71
C ALA A 40 12.29 -13.89 -13.35
N TYR A 41 11.10 -13.65 -13.92
CA TYR A 41 9.92 -14.46 -13.66
C TYR A 41 10.05 -15.88 -14.17
N GLU A 42 9.57 -16.85 -13.40
CA GLU A 42 9.38 -18.23 -13.81
C GLU A 42 8.10 -18.39 -14.65
N LYS A 43 8.05 -19.41 -15.49
CA LYS A 43 6.81 -19.82 -16.16
C LYS A 43 5.98 -20.66 -15.18
N LEU A 44 4.98 -20.06 -14.58
CA LEU A 44 4.13 -20.70 -13.56
C LEU A 44 2.71 -20.93 -14.08
N PRO A 45 2.00 -21.98 -13.57
CA PRO A 45 0.62 -22.20 -13.89
C PRO A 45 -0.27 -21.06 -13.39
N HIS A 46 -1.38 -20.82 -14.12
CA HIS A 46 -2.36 -19.81 -13.71
C HIS A 46 -3.03 -20.15 -12.36
N MET A 47 -3.28 -21.45 -12.13
CA MET A 47 -3.94 -21.96 -10.93
C MET A 47 -3.15 -23.17 -10.38
N PRO A 48 -2.17 -22.95 -9.50
CA PRO A 48 -1.41 -24.03 -8.88
C PRO A 48 -2.26 -24.83 -7.89
N ASP A 49 -1.85 -26.07 -7.59
CA ASP A 49 -2.63 -26.98 -6.74
C ASP A 49 -2.64 -26.51 -5.28
N GLU A 50 -1.59 -25.88 -4.80
CA GLU A 50 -1.52 -25.27 -3.47
C GLU A 50 -2.63 -24.24 -3.27
N LEU A 51 -2.88 -23.42 -4.29
CA LEU A 51 -3.95 -22.42 -4.25
C LEU A 51 -5.33 -23.06 -4.27
N LYS A 52 -5.55 -24.13 -5.06
CA LYS A 52 -6.81 -24.88 -5.08
C LYS A 52 -7.12 -25.52 -3.72
N GLN A 53 -6.11 -26.09 -3.07
CA GLN A 53 -6.25 -26.72 -1.75
C GLN A 53 -6.57 -25.67 -0.67
N ALA A 54 -5.89 -24.53 -0.69
CA ALA A 54 -6.10 -23.46 0.28
C ALA A 54 -7.47 -22.78 0.12
N ALA A 55 -8.08 -22.84 -1.06
CA ALA A 55 -9.41 -22.27 -1.33
C ALA A 55 -10.54 -22.88 -0.48
N HIS A 56 -10.31 -24.01 0.20
CA HIS A 56 -11.27 -24.60 1.15
C HIS A 56 -11.22 -23.94 2.54
N ASP A 57 -10.22 -23.10 2.84
CA ASP A 57 -10.14 -22.33 4.06
C ASP A 57 -10.88 -20.98 3.88
N PRO A 58 -12.00 -20.75 4.61
CA PRO A 58 -12.78 -19.53 4.46
C PRO A 58 -12.00 -18.24 4.82
N LEU A 59 -11.07 -18.31 5.78
CA LEU A 59 -10.25 -17.16 6.18
C LEU A 59 -9.26 -16.80 5.07
N PHE A 60 -8.60 -17.80 4.51
CA PHE A 60 -7.72 -17.61 3.36
C PHE A 60 -8.48 -17.03 2.16
N GLU A 61 -9.65 -17.57 1.80
CA GLU A 61 -10.43 -17.10 0.67
C GLU A 61 -10.91 -15.65 0.85
N ARG A 62 -11.32 -15.28 2.07
CA ARG A 62 -11.70 -13.91 2.35
C ARG A 62 -10.51 -12.96 2.21
N TRP A 63 -9.36 -13.32 2.76
CA TRP A 63 -8.14 -12.55 2.59
C TRP A 63 -7.74 -12.47 1.12
N ARG A 64 -7.75 -13.57 0.40
CA ARG A 64 -7.42 -13.63 -1.02
C ARG A 64 -8.32 -12.72 -1.86
N LYS A 65 -9.63 -12.73 -1.61
CA LYS A 65 -10.61 -11.91 -2.31
C LYS A 65 -10.33 -10.41 -2.18
N ASN A 66 -9.90 -9.96 -1.01
CA ASN A 66 -9.77 -8.54 -0.70
C ASN A 66 -8.32 -8.03 -0.85
N SER A 67 -7.32 -8.86 -0.59
CA SER A 67 -5.91 -8.44 -0.49
C SER A 67 -5.03 -8.89 -1.65
N VAL A 68 -5.53 -9.77 -2.56
CA VAL A 68 -4.75 -10.30 -3.68
C VAL A 68 -5.28 -9.79 -5.01
N PHE A 69 -4.42 -9.11 -5.76
CA PHE A 69 -4.75 -8.45 -7.01
C PHE A 69 -4.07 -9.11 -8.21
N PRO A 70 -4.63 -8.96 -9.43
CA PRO A 70 -4.06 -9.52 -10.64
C PRO A 70 -2.68 -8.93 -10.94
N HIS A 71 -1.77 -9.78 -11.43
CA HIS A 71 -0.47 -9.40 -11.94
C HIS A 71 -0.41 -9.56 -13.47
N LYS A 72 0.42 -8.76 -14.16
CA LYS A 72 0.59 -8.84 -15.62
C LYS A 72 1.19 -10.17 -16.07
N VAL A 73 2.07 -10.77 -15.25
CA VAL A 73 2.72 -12.05 -15.55
C VAL A 73 1.87 -13.18 -14.98
N GLN A 74 1.55 -14.17 -15.83
CA GLN A 74 0.79 -15.35 -15.42
C GLN A 74 1.51 -16.09 -14.28
N GLY A 75 0.72 -16.57 -13.32
CA GLY A 75 1.22 -17.33 -12.15
C GLY A 75 1.68 -16.45 -10.99
N TYR A 76 1.68 -15.13 -11.15
CA TYR A 76 1.99 -14.15 -10.10
C TYR A 76 0.76 -13.36 -9.67
N SER A 77 0.86 -12.71 -8.54
CA SER A 77 -0.15 -11.82 -7.96
C SER A 77 0.52 -10.66 -7.22
N ILE A 78 -0.20 -9.56 -7.07
CA ILE A 78 0.15 -8.46 -6.16
C ILE A 78 -0.58 -8.73 -4.86
N VAL A 79 0.12 -8.68 -3.73
CA VAL A 79 -0.47 -8.86 -2.39
C VAL A 79 -0.38 -7.55 -1.63
N VAL A 80 -1.52 -7.00 -1.22
CA VAL A 80 -1.59 -5.81 -0.37
C VAL A 80 -1.71 -6.25 1.08
N LEU A 81 -0.80 -5.74 1.91
CA LEU A 81 -0.76 -5.95 3.35
C LEU A 81 -1.51 -4.79 4.01
N SER A 82 -2.62 -5.10 4.67
CA SER A 82 -3.36 -4.10 5.41
C SER A 82 -2.63 -3.72 6.70
N LEU A 83 -2.27 -2.44 6.83
CA LEU A 83 -1.77 -1.85 8.07
C LEU A 83 -2.92 -1.20 8.88
N LYS A 84 -4.12 -1.78 8.80
CA LYS A 84 -5.33 -1.25 9.42
C LYS A 84 -6.08 -2.32 10.20
N PRO A 85 -5.48 -2.78 11.32
CA PRO A 85 -6.15 -3.70 12.22
C PRO A 85 -7.38 -3.02 12.85
N VAL A 86 -8.43 -3.79 13.11
CA VAL A 86 -9.64 -3.28 13.75
C VAL A 86 -9.30 -2.66 15.11
N GLY A 87 -9.65 -1.39 15.28
CA GLY A 87 -9.37 -0.62 16.48
C GLY A 87 -7.92 -0.17 16.67
N GLY A 88 -7.03 -0.52 15.74
CA GLY A 88 -5.65 -0.01 15.69
C GLY A 88 -5.52 1.34 14.98
N PRO A 89 -4.38 2.04 15.14
CA PRO A 89 -4.08 3.23 14.36
C PRO A 89 -3.92 2.85 12.87
N PRO A 90 -4.57 3.56 11.94
CA PRO A 90 -4.41 3.28 10.53
C PRO A 90 -3.02 3.58 10.01
N GLY A 91 -2.42 2.64 9.30
CA GLY A 91 -1.13 2.83 8.63
C GLY A 91 0.10 2.59 9.50
N ASP A 92 -0.08 2.21 10.78
CA ASP A 92 1.03 1.93 11.67
C ASP A 92 1.55 0.49 11.51
N ALA A 93 2.87 0.34 11.65
CA ALA A 93 3.54 -0.95 11.77
C ALA A 93 4.60 -0.90 12.86
N THR A 94 4.80 -1.98 13.59
CA THR A 94 5.89 -2.10 14.56
C THR A 94 7.22 -2.38 13.85
N ALA A 95 8.35 -2.17 14.54
CA ALA A 95 9.67 -2.49 14.01
C ALA A 95 9.76 -3.98 13.64
N GLU A 96 9.24 -4.87 14.50
CA GLU A 96 9.22 -6.32 14.26
C GLU A 96 8.38 -6.70 13.04
N GLN A 97 7.25 -6.00 12.82
CA GLN A 97 6.43 -6.20 11.61
C GLN A 97 7.20 -5.74 10.37
N MET A 98 7.89 -4.59 10.44
CA MET A 98 8.67 -4.08 9.30
C MET A 98 9.82 -5.02 8.93
N ASP A 99 10.58 -5.52 9.92
CA ASP A 99 11.65 -6.50 9.71
C ASP A 99 11.09 -7.79 9.09
N ALA A 100 9.98 -8.31 9.64
CA ALA A 100 9.35 -9.52 9.10
C ALA A 100 8.80 -9.31 7.67
N VAL A 101 8.26 -8.13 7.33
CA VAL A 101 7.82 -7.82 5.96
C VAL A 101 9.00 -7.74 5.00
N ALA A 102 10.16 -7.23 5.45
CA ALA A 102 11.38 -7.25 4.64
C ALA A 102 11.81 -8.69 4.30
N ASP A 103 11.85 -9.59 5.29
CA ASP A 103 12.16 -11.02 5.08
C ASP A 103 11.14 -11.70 4.15
N LEU A 104 9.84 -11.36 4.29
CA LEU A 104 8.80 -11.88 3.40
C LEU A 104 8.93 -11.35 1.97
N ALA A 105 9.36 -10.10 1.79
CA ALA A 105 9.60 -9.53 0.48
C ALA A 105 10.79 -10.22 -0.21
N ASP A 106 11.89 -10.43 0.50
CA ASP A 106 13.05 -11.17 -0.03
C ASP A 106 12.65 -12.58 -0.45
N ARG A 107 11.84 -13.24 0.35
CA ARG A 107 11.43 -14.63 0.09
C ARG A 107 10.39 -14.77 -1.01
N TYR A 108 9.42 -13.86 -1.12
CA TYR A 108 8.21 -14.06 -1.93
C TYR A 108 8.00 -12.99 -3.01
N SER A 109 8.73 -11.88 -2.99
CA SER A 109 8.48 -10.73 -3.89
C SER A 109 9.76 -10.15 -4.50
N PHE A 110 10.80 -10.97 -4.71
CA PHE A 110 12.10 -10.56 -5.27
C PHE A 110 12.75 -9.38 -4.52
N GLY A 111 12.54 -9.27 -3.19
CA GLY A 111 13.06 -8.19 -2.37
C GLY A 111 12.34 -6.84 -2.58
N GLU A 112 11.18 -6.82 -3.24
CA GLU A 112 10.47 -5.58 -3.53
C GLU A 112 9.23 -5.40 -2.63
N ILE A 113 9.15 -4.21 -2.00
CA ILE A 113 7.99 -3.71 -1.26
C ILE A 113 7.60 -2.37 -1.88
N ARG A 114 6.30 -2.12 -2.02
CA ARG A 114 5.78 -0.81 -2.42
C ARG A 114 4.89 -0.23 -1.33
N VAL A 115 5.01 1.08 -1.14
CA VAL A 115 4.12 1.85 -0.26
C VAL A 115 2.99 2.42 -1.11
N GLY A 116 1.75 2.15 -0.73
CA GLY A 116 0.56 2.72 -1.35
C GLY A 116 0.12 4.02 -0.68
N HIS A 117 -0.57 4.88 -1.41
CA HIS A 117 -1.14 6.10 -0.83
C HIS A 117 -2.30 5.81 0.14
N GLU A 118 -2.85 4.61 0.10
CA GLU A 118 -3.86 4.12 1.04
C GLU A 118 -3.28 3.74 2.40
N GLN A 119 -2.01 4.07 2.70
CA GLN A 119 -1.33 3.70 3.95
C GLN A 119 -1.27 2.17 4.15
N ASN A 120 -1.08 1.42 3.07
CA ASN A 120 -0.85 -0.02 3.05
C ASN A 120 0.49 -0.32 2.35
N LEU A 121 1.02 -1.52 2.58
CA LEU A 121 2.18 -2.04 1.85
C LEU A 121 1.73 -3.02 0.78
N ALA A 122 2.54 -3.17 -0.27
CA ALA A 122 2.29 -4.17 -1.30
C ALA A 122 3.55 -4.98 -1.60
N LEU A 123 3.39 -6.29 -1.75
CA LEU A 123 4.35 -7.22 -2.33
C LEU A 123 3.95 -7.45 -3.79
N PRO A 124 4.65 -6.84 -4.76
CA PRO A 124 4.15 -6.77 -6.13
C PRO A 124 4.30 -8.06 -6.93
N HIS A 125 5.11 -9.03 -6.50
CA HIS A 125 5.56 -10.14 -7.35
C HIS A 125 5.39 -11.53 -6.72
N VAL A 126 4.32 -11.76 -5.98
CA VAL A 126 4.11 -13.03 -5.26
C VAL A 126 3.65 -14.14 -6.20
N ALA A 127 4.38 -15.26 -6.24
CA ALA A 127 3.93 -16.43 -6.97
C ALA A 127 2.67 -17.02 -6.33
N LYS A 128 1.65 -17.34 -7.14
CA LYS A 128 0.36 -17.82 -6.63
C LYS A 128 0.45 -19.12 -5.82
N ARG A 129 1.46 -19.94 -6.07
CA ARG A 129 1.73 -21.16 -5.30
C ARG A 129 2.10 -20.85 -3.84
N ASP A 130 2.68 -19.67 -3.59
CA ASP A 130 3.18 -19.27 -2.28
C ASP A 130 2.14 -18.49 -1.43
N LEU A 131 1.01 -18.09 -2.03
CA LEU A 131 -0.06 -17.35 -1.34
C LEU A 131 -0.52 -17.99 -0.04
N PRO A 132 -0.73 -19.33 0.07
CA PRO A 132 -1.16 -19.95 1.32
C PRO A 132 -0.12 -19.85 2.45
N GLN A 133 1.16 -19.94 2.11
CA GLN A 133 2.24 -19.82 3.10
C GLN A 133 2.43 -18.37 3.54
N LEU A 134 2.37 -17.44 2.58
CA LEU A 134 2.42 -16.01 2.85
C LEU A 134 1.26 -15.57 3.75
N PHE A 135 0.03 -16.01 3.46
CA PHE A 135 -1.13 -15.74 4.30
C PHE A 135 -0.90 -16.14 5.75
N LYS A 136 -0.44 -17.38 5.99
CA LYS A 136 -0.15 -17.86 7.34
C LYS A 136 0.93 -17.04 8.07
N ALA A 137 1.91 -16.55 7.33
CA ALA A 137 2.95 -15.69 7.90
C ALA A 137 2.38 -14.31 8.27
N LEU A 138 1.62 -13.69 7.37
CA LEU A 138 0.97 -12.41 7.58
C LEU A 138 -0.07 -12.46 8.70
N ASP A 139 -0.83 -13.55 8.81
CA ASP A 139 -1.83 -13.75 9.87
C ASP A 139 -1.18 -13.76 11.26
N ARG A 140 -0.07 -14.48 11.41
CA ARG A 140 0.72 -14.49 12.66
C ARG A 140 1.27 -13.12 13.06
N LEU A 141 1.52 -12.25 12.08
CA LEU A 141 2.01 -10.88 12.28
C LEU A 141 0.86 -9.87 12.48
N GLY A 142 -0.40 -10.30 12.36
CA GLY A 142 -1.56 -9.40 12.38
C GLY A 142 -1.69 -8.52 11.13
N LEU A 143 -1.07 -8.90 10.01
CA LEU A 143 -1.04 -8.16 8.74
C LEU A 143 -1.93 -8.77 7.65
N ALA A 144 -2.74 -9.78 8.01
CA ALA A 144 -3.68 -10.43 7.09
C ALA A 144 -5.13 -9.96 7.25
N THR A 145 -5.37 -8.77 7.80
CA THR A 145 -6.73 -8.23 7.90
C THR A 145 -7.37 -8.14 6.51
N PRO A 146 -8.52 -8.80 6.26
CA PRO A 146 -9.10 -8.92 4.93
C PRO A 146 -10.01 -7.73 4.59
N ASN A 147 -9.50 -6.50 4.72
CA ASN A 147 -10.30 -5.28 4.64
C ASN A 147 -9.86 -4.31 3.54
N VAL A 148 -8.90 -4.65 2.71
CA VAL A 148 -8.41 -3.76 1.64
C VAL A 148 -9.56 -3.33 0.71
N ASN A 149 -9.71 -2.03 0.51
CA ASN A 149 -10.81 -1.37 -0.22
C ASN A 149 -12.21 -1.53 0.42
N LEU A 150 -12.33 -2.00 1.66
CA LEU A 150 -13.60 -2.05 2.38
C LEU A 150 -13.71 -0.86 3.33
N VAL A 151 -14.89 -0.68 3.92
CA VAL A 151 -15.22 0.42 4.85
C VAL A 151 -14.25 0.58 6.03
N THR A 152 -13.52 -0.46 6.42
CA THR A 152 -12.52 -0.44 7.49
C THR A 152 -11.09 -0.21 7.00
N ASP A 153 -10.88 -0.08 5.68
CA ASP A 153 -9.61 0.35 5.09
C ASP A 153 -9.51 1.89 5.09
N ILE A 154 -9.57 2.47 6.29
CA ILE A 154 -9.66 3.92 6.49
C ILE A 154 -8.30 4.57 6.32
N ILE A 155 -8.22 5.62 5.51
CA ILE A 155 -7.06 6.51 5.45
C ILE A 155 -7.25 7.61 6.50
N ALA A 156 -6.29 7.76 7.40
CA ALA A 156 -6.32 8.83 8.39
C ALA A 156 -4.95 9.50 8.52
N CYS A 157 -4.94 10.83 8.49
CA CYS A 157 -3.71 11.55 8.82
C CYS A 157 -3.44 11.44 10.34
N PRO A 158 -2.21 11.74 10.81
CA PRO A 158 -1.88 11.68 12.24
C PRO A 158 -2.75 12.57 13.12
N GLY A 159 -3.29 13.68 12.59
CA GLY A 159 -4.12 14.61 13.36
C GLY A 159 -3.40 15.18 14.58
N LEU A 160 -4.16 15.68 15.58
CA LEU A 160 -3.61 16.27 16.80
C LEU A 160 -2.79 15.30 17.67
N ASP A 161 -2.82 13.99 17.38
CA ASP A 161 -2.02 13.04 18.15
C ASP A 161 -0.52 13.20 17.88
N TYR A 162 -0.14 13.64 16.64
CA TYR A 162 1.27 13.77 16.23
C TYR A 162 1.57 15.03 15.40
N CYS A 163 0.59 15.86 15.07
CA CYS A 163 0.76 16.99 14.16
C CYS A 163 0.34 18.32 14.83
N SER A 164 1.29 19.23 15.01
CA SER A 164 1.05 20.56 15.59
C SER A 164 0.19 21.48 14.73
N LEU A 165 0.03 21.17 13.42
CA LEU A 165 -0.81 21.96 12.51
C LEU A 165 -2.27 21.48 12.49
N ALA A 166 -2.58 20.35 13.13
CA ALA A 166 -3.92 19.78 13.10
C ALA A 166 -4.88 20.55 14.01
N ASN A 167 -6.17 20.53 13.64
CA ASN A 167 -7.29 21.10 14.40
C ASN A 167 -8.19 20.01 15.01
N ALA A 168 -8.04 18.75 14.56
CA ALA A 168 -8.85 17.63 15.00
C ALA A 168 -8.03 16.35 15.12
N ARG A 169 -8.54 15.40 15.93
CA ARG A 169 -7.97 14.06 16.11
C ARG A 169 -8.61 13.12 15.10
N SER A 170 -7.83 12.62 14.14
CA SER A 170 -8.29 11.69 13.10
C SER A 170 -8.18 10.22 13.52
N ILE A 171 -7.09 9.84 14.18
CA ILE A 171 -6.82 8.45 14.58
C ILE A 171 -7.91 7.87 15.47
N PRO A 172 -8.35 8.49 16.57
CA PRO A 172 -9.40 7.92 17.44
C PRO A 172 -10.74 7.75 16.72
N ILE A 173 -11.05 8.64 15.76
CA ILE A 173 -12.27 8.51 14.95
C ILE A 173 -12.17 7.29 14.05
N ALA A 174 -11.05 7.11 13.35
CA ALA A 174 -10.81 5.95 12.50
C ALA A 174 -10.87 4.63 13.32
N GLN A 175 -10.25 4.60 14.48
CA GLN A 175 -10.30 3.44 15.39
C GLN A 175 -11.73 3.07 15.81
N GLU A 176 -12.54 4.06 16.14
CA GLU A 176 -13.95 3.85 16.53
C GLU A 176 -14.77 3.35 15.34
N LEU A 177 -14.59 3.94 14.16
CA LEU A 177 -15.27 3.49 12.94
C LEU A 177 -14.91 2.05 12.58
N THR A 178 -13.63 1.68 12.65
CA THR A 178 -13.22 0.29 12.36
C THR A 178 -13.83 -0.70 13.34
N ARG A 179 -14.00 -0.35 14.62
CA ARG A 179 -14.71 -1.20 15.60
C ARG A 179 -16.19 -1.35 15.26
N ARG A 180 -16.87 -0.27 14.88
CA ARG A 180 -18.30 -0.30 14.51
C ARG A 180 -18.58 -1.16 13.28
N PHE A 181 -17.67 -1.13 12.30
CA PHE A 181 -17.78 -1.89 11.06
C PHE A 181 -16.93 -3.17 11.06
N ALA A 182 -16.50 -3.66 12.24
CA ALA A 182 -15.68 -4.87 12.37
C ALA A 182 -16.39 -6.15 11.91
N ASN A 183 -17.73 -6.13 11.88
CA ASN A 183 -18.50 -7.27 11.40
C ASN A 183 -18.28 -7.45 9.89
N HIS A 184 -17.74 -8.60 9.53
CA HIS A 184 -17.38 -8.92 8.16
C HIS A 184 -18.59 -8.96 7.22
N ASP A 185 -19.72 -9.45 7.65
CA ASP A 185 -20.93 -9.54 6.80
C ASP A 185 -21.45 -8.13 6.48
N THR A 186 -21.39 -7.23 7.47
CA THR A 186 -21.72 -5.82 7.27
C THR A 186 -20.75 -5.15 6.31
N ALA A 187 -19.46 -5.37 6.44
CA ALA A 187 -18.44 -4.81 5.54
C ALA A 187 -18.59 -5.35 4.12
N ASP A 188 -18.89 -6.64 3.94
CA ASP A 188 -19.14 -7.23 2.62
C ASP A 188 -20.45 -6.72 2.00
N LEU A 189 -21.50 -6.46 2.80
CA LEU A 189 -22.77 -5.88 2.34
C LEU A 189 -22.60 -4.43 1.86
N ILE A 190 -21.81 -3.63 2.57
CA ILE A 190 -21.45 -2.26 2.16
C ILE A 190 -20.63 -2.30 0.86
N GLY A 191 -19.71 -3.27 0.77
CA GLY A 191 -18.82 -3.41 -0.38
C GLY A 191 -17.66 -2.41 -0.36
N ARG A 192 -17.18 -2.03 -1.55
CA ARG A 192 -16.08 -1.08 -1.69
C ARG A 192 -16.52 0.32 -1.31
N LEU A 193 -15.91 0.85 -0.27
CA LEU A 193 -16.14 2.20 0.23
C LEU A 193 -14.85 2.73 0.86
N HIS A 194 -14.43 3.92 0.45
CA HIS A 194 -13.28 4.60 1.00
C HIS A 194 -13.72 5.66 2.02
N ILE A 195 -13.08 5.66 3.18
CA ILE A 195 -13.23 6.70 4.19
C ILE A 195 -11.87 7.37 4.40
N ASN A 196 -11.83 8.67 4.14
CA ASN A 196 -10.62 9.47 4.24
C ASN A 196 -10.81 10.57 5.30
N ILE A 197 -9.93 10.59 6.31
CA ILE A 197 -10.04 11.49 7.47
C ILE A 197 -8.80 12.38 7.55
N SER A 198 -9.01 13.70 7.51
CA SER A 198 -7.95 14.69 7.72
C SER A 198 -8.22 15.55 8.94
N GLY A 199 -7.19 15.84 9.73
CA GLY A 199 -7.26 16.65 10.93
C GLY A 199 -7.17 18.15 10.68
N CYS A 200 -6.97 18.60 9.43
CA CYS A 200 -6.90 20.02 9.05
C CYS A 200 -7.10 20.21 7.52
N ILE A 201 -7.09 21.47 7.07
CA ILE A 201 -7.27 21.85 5.66
C ILE A 201 -6.15 21.38 4.72
N ASN A 202 -4.99 20.96 5.24
CA ASN A 202 -3.88 20.43 4.41
C ASN A 202 -4.21 19.07 3.76
N ALA A 203 -5.31 18.45 4.18
CA ALA A 203 -5.86 17.25 3.53
C ALA A 203 -4.90 16.06 3.42
N CYS A 204 -3.98 15.88 4.36
CA CYS A 204 -3.01 14.77 4.35
C CYS A 204 -3.68 13.38 4.37
N GLY A 205 -4.92 13.26 4.77
CA GLY A 205 -5.74 12.05 4.65
C GLY A 205 -6.52 11.97 3.34
N HIS A 206 -6.25 12.84 2.37
CA HIS A 206 -6.88 12.86 1.04
C HIS A 206 -8.43 12.94 1.06
N HIS A 207 -9.03 13.64 2.03
CA HIS A 207 -10.48 13.70 2.21
C HIS A 207 -11.25 14.34 1.04
N HIS A 208 -10.56 14.99 0.10
CA HIS A 208 -11.22 15.57 -1.09
C HIS A 208 -11.59 14.52 -2.15
N VAL A 209 -11.00 13.31 -2.08
CA VAL A 209 -11.10 12.26 -3.10
C VAL A 209 -11.57 10.93 -2.52
N GLY A 210 -12.07 10.93 -1.30
CA GLY A 210 -12.64 9.77 -0.61
C GLY A 210 -14.13 9.60 -0.88
#